data_2eb080f2e01e810e1d57ab69c89ce90d
#
_entry.id   2eb080f2e01e810e1d57ab69c89ce90d
#
_cell.length_a   1.000
_cell.length_b   1.000
_cell.length_c   1.000
_cell.angle_alpha   90.00
_cell.angle_beta   90.00
_cell.angle_gamma   90.00
#
_symmetry.space_group_name_H-M   'P 1'
#
loop_
_entity.id
_entity.type
_entity.pdbx_description
1 polymer ?
#
loop_
_entity_poly.entity_id
_entity_poly.type
_entity_poly.pdbx_seq_one_letter_code
_entity_poly.pdbx_strand_id
1 'polypeptide(L)'
;FGKCIEFVSLQDMKGSKYFSTDGIDKLQEVAMMEWDVLVIDEAHEGVDTLKTDIAFERIKRKFTLHLSGTPFKALANNKFEDDAIYNWTYADEQAAKRDWDDASEEENPYAALPKLNLFTYQMSEIIKDEIKQGVEINGETAEYAFDLNEFFSTNNGKFKYDSSVDKFLDAMTLLEKYPFSTPQLRDELKHTFW
;
A
#
# COMPACT_ATOMS: atom_id res chain seq x y z
N PHE A 1 -4.68 -37.40 8.16
CA PHE A 1 -3.94 -36.16 8.07
C PHE A 1 -4.86 -35.03 8.45
N GLY A 2 -4.47 -34.22 9.45
CA GLY A 2 -5.23 -33.04 9.88
C GLY A 2 -5.07 -31.88 8.88
N LYS A 3 -5.90 -30.85 8.99
CA LYS A 3 -5.75 -29.58 8.27
C LYS A 3 -4.49 -28.89 8.79
N CYS A 4 -3.66 -28.35 7.89
CA CYS A 4 -2.46 -27.60 8.20
C CYS A 4 -2.51 -26.25 7.48
N ILE A 5 -2.08 -25.20 8.16
CA ILE A 5 -1.87 -23.86 7.60
C ILE A 5 -0.45 -23.46 7.99
N GLU A 6 0.34 -23.05 7.01
CA GLU A 6 1.71 -22.59 7.21
C GLU A 6 1.85 -21.17 6.67
N PHE A 7 2.47 -20.29 7.46
CA PHE A 7 2.80 -18.94 7.09
C PHE A 7 4.30 -18.82 6.83
N VAL A 8 4.66 -18.41 5.62
CA VAL A 8 6.06 -18.32 5.20
C VAL A 8 6.30 -16.95 4.59
N SER A 9 7.38 -16.28 5.00
CA SER A 9 7.78 -15.03 4.36
C SER A 9 8.50 -15.30 3.04
N LEU A 10 8.39 -14.38 2.10
CA LEU A 10 9.11 -14.47 0.82
C LEU A 10 10.63 -14.47 1.02
N GLN A 11 11.13 -13.74 2.05
CA GLN A 11 12.55 -13.75 2.42
C GLN A 11 12.99 -15.14 2.91
N ASP A 12 12.16 -15.81 3.71
CA ASP A 12 12.46 -17.16 4.17
C ASP A 12 12.52 -18.16 3.04
N MET A 13 11.59 -18.07 2.09
CA MET A 13 11.63 -18.90 0.88
C MET A 13 12.90 -18.64 0.07
N LYS A 14 13.21 -17.37 -0.23
CA LYS A 14 14.43 -16.99 -0.97
C LYS A 14 15.71 -17.42 -0.26
N GLY A 15 15.70 -17.50 1.07
CA GLY A 15 16.83 -17.96 1.89
C GLY A 15 16.88 -19.47 2.11
N SER A 16 15.97 -20.27 1.58
CA SER A 16 15.92 -21.72 1.71
C SER A 16 16.51 -22.43 0.50
N LYS A 17 17.35 -23.45 0.72
CA LYS A 17 17.93 -24.29 -0.35
C LYS A 17 16.88 -25.05 -1.17
N TYR A 18 15.67 -25.22 -0.64
CA TYR A 18 14.58 -25.91 -1.34
C TYR A 18 13.87 -25.01 -2.35
N PHE A 19 13.92 -23.70 -2.15
CA PHE A 19 13.26 -22.70 -2.99
C PHE A 19 14.23 -21.79 -3.76
N SER A 20 15.51 -21.82 -3.39
CA SER A 20 16.59 -21.04 -4.00
C SER A 20 17.80 -21.92 -4.27
N THR A 21 18.79 -21.43 -5.03
CA THR A 21 20.04 -22.13 -5.31
C THR A 21 21.06 -22.02 -4.17
N ASP A 22 21.02 -20.91 -3.41
CA ASP A 22 22.07 -20.52 -2.46
C ASP A 22 21.57 -20.44 -1.00
N GLY A 23 20.46 -21.13 -0.70
CA GLY A 23 19.82 -21.06 0.61
C GLY A 23 20.40 -22.03 1.64
N ILE A 24 20.03 -21.78 2.91
CA ILE A 24 20.30 -22.69 4.02
C ILE A 24 19.23 -23.79 4.13
N ASP A 25 19.50 -24.80 4.97
CA ASP A 25 18.58 -25.91 5.21
C ASP A 25 17.42 -25.49 6.12
N LYS A 26 16.36 -24.99 5.53
CA LYS A 26 15.11 -24.61 6.21
C LYS A 26 13.92 -24.82 5.29
N LEU A 27 12.71 -24.93 5.85
CA LEU A 27 11.45 -25.11 5.12
C LEU A 27 11.38 -26.40 4.29
N GLN A 28 12.08 -27.45 4.70
CA GLN A 28 12.04 -28.74 4.01
C GLN A 28 10.62 -29.31 3.98
N GLU A 29 9.91 -29.24 5.10
CA GLU A 29 8.55 -29.77 5.23
C GLU A 29 7.60 -29.06 4.25
N VAL A 30 7.68 -27.72 4.17
CA VAL A 30 6.90 -26.93 3.23
C VAL A 30 7.14 -27.33 1.78
N ALA A 31 8.41 -27.58 1.41
CA ALA A 31 8.78 -27.96 0.05
C ALA A 31 8.39 -29.42 -0.31
N MET A 32 8.33 -30.30 0.69
CA MET A 32 8.01 -31.72 0.47
C MET A 32 6.53 -32.03 0.48
N MET A 33 5.72 -31.16 1.08
CA MET A 33 4.27 -31.31 1.14
C MET A 33 3.61 -30.97 -0.19
N GLU A 34 2.47 -31.57 -0.44
CA GLU A 34 1.55 -31.17 -1.50
C GLU A 34 0.40 -30.36 -0.85
N TRP A 35 0.30 -29.10 -1.24
CA TRP A 35 -0.68 -28.15 -0.69
C TRP A 35 -1.95 -28.11 -1.52
N ASP A 36 -3.09 -27.92 -0.86
CA ASP A 36 -4.32 -27.68 -1.61
C ASP A 36 -4.35 -26.27 -2.19
N VAL A 37 -3.95 -25.27 -1.42
CA VAL A 37 -3.96 -23.87 -1.86
C VAL A 37 -2.70 -23.16 -1.41
N LEU A 38 -2.07 -22.43 -2.33
CA LEU A 38 -1.07 -21.41 -2.04
C LEU A 38 -1.75 -20.04 -2.07
N VAL A 39 -1.72 -19.33 -0.95
CA VAL A 39 -2.20 -17.94 -0.87
C VAL A 39 -0.99 -17.01 -0.93
N ILE A 40 -0.98 -16.09 -1.89
CA ILE A 40 0.05 -15.06 -2.05
C ILE A 40 -0.59 -13.73 -1.68
N ASP A 41 -0.24 -13.25 -0.49
CA ASP A 41 -0.67 -11.93 -0.02
C ASP A 41 0.25 -10.84 -0.57
N GLU A 42 -0.31 -9.62 -0.75
CA GLU A 42 0.37 -8.49 -1.38
C GLU A 42 1.04 -8.88 -2.73
N ALA A 43 0.30 -9.60 -3.56
CA ALA A 43 0.81 -10.20 -4.80
C ALA A 43 1.33 -9.19 -5.84
N HIS A 44 1.18 -7.87 -5.57
CA HIS A 44 1.75 -6.78 -6.37
C HIS A 44 3.18 -6.39 -5.94
N GLU A 45 3.61 -6.80 -4.70
CA GLU A 45 4.93 -6.48 -4.17
C GLU A 45 5.93 -7.63 -4.37
N GLY A 46 7.02 -7.34 -5.06
CA GLY A 46 8.17 -8.24 -5.15
C GLY A 46 7.95 -9.59 -5.85
N VAL A 47 6.78 -9.79 -6.47
CA VAL A 47 6.42 -11.04 -7.17
C VAL A 47 7.00 -11.07 -8.59
N ASP A 48 7.39 -9.92 -9.14
CA ASP A 48 7.91 -9.79 -10.51
C ASP A 48 9.42 -10.10 -10.65
N THR A 49 10.03 -10.81 -9.70
CA THR A 49 11.42 -11.21 -9.83
C THR A 49 11.51 -12.68 -10.20
N LEU A 50 12.40 -13.01 -11.13
CA LEU A 50 12.68 -14.39 -11.56
C LEU A 50 12.91 -15.36 -10.37
N LYS A 51 13.58 -14.88 -9.30
CA LYS A 51 13.79 -15.67 -8.09
C LYS A 51 12.51 -16.00 -7.33
N THR A 52 11.54 -15.11 -7.37
CA THR A 52 10.23 -15.29 -6.73
C THR A 52 9.40 -16.30 -7.50
N ASP A 53 9.37 -16.20 -8.82
CA ASP A 53 8.65 -17.14 -9.67
C ASP A 53 9.19 -18.56 -9.49
N ILE A 54 10.51 -18.71 -9.50
CA ILE A 54 11.16 -20.01 -9.25
C ILE A 54 10.79 -20.56 -7.87
N ALA A 55 10.74 -19.73 -6.83
CA ALA A 55 10.38 -20.17 -5.49
C ALA A 55 8.93 -20.66 -5.44
N PHE A 56 8.00 -19.95 -6.06
CA PHE A 56 6.59 -20.36 -6.10
C PHE A 56 6.37 -21.60 -6.95
N GLU A 57 7.09 -21.79 -8.06
CA GLU A 57 7.00 -22.98 -8.89
C GLU A 57 7.41 -24.25 -8.15
N ARG A 58 8.30 -24.14 -7.18
CA ARG A 58 8.77 -25.30 -6.38
C ARG A 58 7.76 -25.75 -5.32
N ILE A 59 6.73 -24.95 -5.01
CA ILE A 59 5.64 -25.35 -4.12
C ILE A 59 4.63 -26.19 -4.90
N LYS A 60 4.55 -27.47 -4.57
CA LYS A 60 3.51 -28.35 -5.13
C LYS A 60 2.15 -27.96 -4.57
N ARG A 61 1.22 -27.53 -5.42
CA ARG A 61 -0.10 -27.06 -5.04
C ARG A 61 -1.13 -27.33 -6.11
N LYS A 62 -2.38 -27.45 -5.69
CA LYS A 62 -3.52 -27.60 -6.61
C LYS A 62 -4.01 -26.25 -7.13
N PHE A 63 -4.10 -25.26 -6.25
CA PHE A 63 -4.60 -23.92 -6.58
C PHE A 63 -3.67 -22.85 -6.06
N THR A 64 -3.74 -21.67 -6.69
CA THR A 64 -3.07 -20.45 -6.22
C THR A 64 -4.11 -19.34 -6.12
N LEU A 65 -4.15 -18.67 -4.96
CA LEU A 65 -4.95 -17.47 -4.73
C LEU A 65 -4.02 -16.27 -4.58
N HIS A 66 -4.20 -15.27 -5.41
CA HIS A 66 -3.48 -14.00 -5.31
C HIS A 66 -4.37 -12.97 -4.62
N LEU A 67 -3.89 -12.36 -3.54
CA LEU A 67 -4.55 -11.27 -2.84
C LEU A 67 -3.76 -9.98 -3.08
N SER A 68 -4.44 -8.88 -3.35
CA SER A 68 -3.80 -7.58 -3.55
C SER A 68 -4.80 -6.45 -3.35
N GLY A 69 -4.42 -5.43 -2.59
CA GLY A 69 -5.15 -4.17 -2.48
C GLY A 69 -4.95 -3.26 -3.70
N THR A 70 -3.90 -3.47 -4.49
CA THR A 70 -3.54 -2.64 -5.65
C THR A 70 -3.15 -3.47 -6.87
N PRO A 71 -4.09 -4.25 -7.46
CA PRO A 71 -3.79 -5.24 -8.50
C PRO A 71 -3.56 -4.64 -9.90
N PHE A 72 -3.27 -3.35 -10.00
CA PHE A 72 -3.28 -2.59 -11.27
C PHE A 72 -2.37 -3.18 -12.36
N LYS A 73 -1.16 -3.62 -12.00
CA LYS A 73 -0.22 -4.22 -12.97
C LYS A 73 -0.70 -5.58 -13.46
N ALA A 74 -1.23 -6.42 -12.56
CA ALA A 74 -1.72 -7.75 -12.92
C ALA A 74 -2.94 -7.66 -13.84
N LEU A 75 -3.85 -6.72 -13.56
CA LEU A 75 -5.02 -6.46 -14.39
C LEU A 75 -4.64 -5.87 -15.75
N ALA A 76 -3.71 -4.89 -15.78
CA ALA A 76 -3.27 -4.27 -17.03
C ALA A 76 -2.54 -5.24 -17.98
N ASN A 77 -1.91 -6.26 -17.43
CA ASN A 77 -1.17 -7.27 -18.22
C ASN A 77 -2.00 -8.51 -18.57
N ASN A 78 -3.31 -8.51 -18.30
CA ASN A 78 -4.21 -9.65 -18.55
C ASN A 78 -3.63 -10.98 -18.01
N LYS A 79 -3.04 -10.95 -16.83
CA LYS A 79 -2.40 -12.12 -16.19
C LYS A 79 -3.41 -13.21 -15.82
N PHE A 80 -4.65 -12.82 -15.62
CA PHE A 80 -5.75 -13.69 -15.21
C PHE A 80 -6.92 -13.54 -16.17
N GLU A 81 -7.68 -14.61 -16.35
CA GLU A 81 -8.94 -14.57 -17.06
C GLU A 81 -10.00 -13.84 -16.23
N ASP A 82 -10.94 -13.15 -16.88
CA ASP A 82 -11.91 -12.29 -16.21
C ASP A 82 -12.77 -13.05 -15.18
N ASP A 83 -13.11 -14.31 -15.45
CA ASP A 83 -13.88 -15.18 -14.57
C ASP A 83 -13.08 -15.71 -13.35
N ALA A 84 -11.77 -15.56 -13.38
CA ALA A 84 -10.86 -15.89 -12.29
C ALA A 84 -10.59 -14.70 -11.35
N ILE A 85 -11.18 -13.52 -11.62
CA ILE A 85 -10.96 -12.30 -10.85
C ILE A 85 -12.19 -11.99 -10.00
N TYR A 86 -12.00 -11.90 -8.68
CA TYR A 86 -12.99 -11.33 -7.77
C TYR A 86 -12.51 -9.95 -7.32
N ASN A 87 -13.28 -8.92 -7.60
CA ASN A 87 -12.98 -7.55 -7.23
C ASN A 87 -13.99 -7.05 -6.18
N TRP A 88 -13.48 -6.50 -5.08
CA TRP A 88 -14.25 -5.87 -4.02
C TRP A 88 -13.67 -4.52 -3.72
N THR A 89 -14.36 -3.46 -4.12
CA THR A 89 -13.90 -2.08 -3.97
C THR A 89 -14.40 -1.45 -2.68
N TYR A 90 -13.79 -0.32 -2.30
CA TYR A 90 -14.31 0.51 -1.23
C TYR A 90 -15.76 0.95 -1.47
N ALA A 91 -16.13 1.22 -2.72
CA ALA A 91 -17.52 1.56 -3.06
C ALA A 91 -18.49 0.40 -2.78
N ASP A 92 -18.08 -0.84 -3.10
CA ASP A 92 -18.87 -2.03 -2.81
C ASP A 92 -19.03 -2.25 -1.31
N GLU A 93 -17.95 -2.06 -0.54
CA GLU A 93 -17.98 -2.13 0.93
C GLU A 93 -18.95 -1.10 1.52
N GLN A 94 -18.86 0.16 1.07
CA GLN A 94 -19.75 1.21 1.56
C GLN A 94 -21.20 1.00 1.13
N ALA A 95 -21.44 0.39 -0.03
CA ALA A 95 -22.77 -0.02 -0.46
C ALA A 95 -23.29 -1.15 0.45
N ALA A 96 -22.52 -2.19 0.66
CA ALA A 96 -22.89 -3.31 1.54
C ALA A 96 -23.15 -2.86 2.98
N LYS A 97 -22.34 -1.91 3.49
CA LYS A 97 -22.55 -1.31 4.82
C LYS A 97 -23.88 -0.56 4.94
N ARG A 98 -24.23 0.23 3.92
CA ARG A 98 -25.45 1.05 3.88
C ARG A 98 -26.70 0.19 3.67
N ASP A 99 -26.57 -0.80 2.80
CA ASP A 99 -27.69 -1.62 2.33
C ASP A 99 -27.88 -2.88 3.20
N TRP A 100 -27.14 -2.99 4.33
CA TRP A 100 -27.30 -4.09 5.27
C TRP A 100 -28.71 -4.10 5.86
N ASP A 101 -29.32 -5.29 5.88
CA ASP A 101 -30.64 -5.45 6.46
C ASP A 101 -30.56 -5.47 8.00
N ASP A 102 -30.97 -4.39 8.64
CA ASP A 102 -31.03 -4.26 10.10
C ASP A 102 -32.06 -5.23 10.75
N ALA A 103 -32.93 -5.85 9.95
CA ALA A 103 -33.83 -6.91 10.41
C ALA A 103 -33.17 -8.31 10.44
N SER A 104 -31.96 -8.43 9.94
CA SER A 104 -31.14 -9.64 10.06
C SER A 104 -30.81 -9.91 11.52
N GLU A 105 -30.82 -11.17 11.94
CA GLU A 105 -30.33 -11.59 13.27
C GLU A 105 -28.79 -11.48 13.38
N GLU A 106 -28.10 -11.27 12.26
CA GLU A 106 -26.65 -11.15 12.20
C GLU A 106 -26.22 -9.69 12.33
N GLU A 107 -25.16 -9.46 13.09
CA GLU A 107 -24.54 -8.13 13.18
C GLU A 107 -23.92 -7.73 11.85
N ASN A 108 -24.09 -6.46 11.46
CA ASN A 108 -23.49 -5.94 10.24
C ASN A 108 -21.93 -6.02 10.30
N PRO A 109 -21.29 -6.90 9.54
CA PRO A 109 -19.84 -7.10 9.59
C PRO A 109 -19.07 -5.88 9.11
N TYR A 110 -19.71 -4.95 8.38
CA TYR A 110 -19.12 -3.72 7.86
C TYR A 110 -19.28 -2.53 8.80
N ALA A 111 -20.08 -2.66 9.87
CA ALA A 111 -20.39 -1.53 10.75
C ALA A 111 -19.15 -0.86 11.36
N ALA A 112 -18.18 -1.67 11.76
CA ALA A 112 -16.94 -1.22 12.38
C ALA A 112 -15.89 -0.68 11.38
N LEU A 113 -16.09 -0.88 10.08
CA LEU A 113 -15.13 -0.41 9.07
C LEU A 113 -15.21 1.12 8.92
N PRO A 114 -14.07 1.82 8.92
CA PRO A 114 -14.06 3.27 8.86
C PRO A 114 -14.47 3.79 7.49
N LYS A 115 -15.06 4.98 7.47
CA LYS A 115 -15.29 5.70 6.24
C LYS A 115 -14.01 6.44 5.83
N LEU A 116 -13.59 6.28 4.57
CA LEU A 116 -12.49 7.04 4.01
C LEU A 116 -12.94 8.49 3.73
N ASN A 117 -12.27 9.45 4.36
CA ASN A 117 -12.43 10.87 4.07
C ASN A 117 -11.16 11.35 3.37
N LEU A 118 -11.31 11.78 2.12
CA LEU A 118 -10.22 12.34 1.32
C LEU A 118 -10.27 13.86 1.40
N PHE A 119 -9.21 14.46 1.89
CA PHE A 119 -9.02 15.89 1.91
C PHE A 119 -7.91 16.25 0.93
N THR A 120 -8.18 17.17 0.02
CA THR A 120 -7.16 17.69 -0.88
C THR A 120 -6.75 19.07 -0.39
N TYR A 121 -5.45 19.25 -0.17
CA TYR A 121 -4.87 20.55 0.12
C TYR A 121 -4.15 21.07 -1.12
N GLN A 122 -4.53 22.28 -1.54
CA GLN A 122 -3.88 22.89 -2.67
C GLN A 122 -2.57 23.55 -2.19
N MET A 123 -1.49 22.79 -2.19
CA MET A 123 -0.15 23.29 -1.82
C MET A 123 0.36 24.41 -2.72
N SER A 124 -0.36 24.72 -3.79
CA SER A 124 0.06 25.63 -4.85
C SER A 124 0.40 27.06 -4.41
N GLU A 125 -0.15 27.55 -3.30
CA GLU A 125 0.13 28.92 -2.85
C GLU A 125 1.45 28.99 -2.05
N ILE A 126 1.72 28.01 -1.21
CA ILE A 126 2.98 27.98 -0.43
C ILE A 126 4.16 27.63 -1.34
N ILE A 127 3.96 26.72 -2.27
CA ILE A 127 5.03 26.23 -3.15
C ILE A 127 5.24 27.12 -4.36
N LYS A 128 4.18 27.75 -4.90
CA LYS A 128 4.32 28.69 -6.02
C LYS A 128 5.23 29.86 -5.72
N ASP A 129 5.22 30.35 -4.48
CA ASP A 129 6.07 31.48 -4.11
C ASP A 129 7.54 31.07 -3.95
N GLU A 130 7.82 29.83 -3.56
CA GLU A 130 9.21 29.35 -3.41
C GLU A 130 9.76 28.77 -4.72
N ILE A 131 8.97 28.12 -5.55
CA ILE A 131 9.37 27.72 -6.90
C ILE A 131 9.61 28.96 -7.78
N LYS A 132 8.84 30.04 -7.60
CA LYS A 132 9.07 31.31 -8.29
C LYS A 132 10.36 32.04 -7.84
N GLN A 133 10.88 31.73 -6.66
CA GLN A 133 12.13 32.30 -6.16
C GLN A 133 13.39 31.55 -6.65
N GLY A 134 13.23 30.56 -7.48
CA GLY A 134 14.29 30.07 -8.33
C GLY A 134 15.10 28.91 -7.78
N VAL A 135 14.82 27.73 -8.26
CA VAL A 135 15.88 26.78 -8.57
C VAL A 135 16.24 27.01 -10.04
N GLU A 136 17.10 27.98 -10.32
CA GLU A 136 17.80 28.06 -11.58
C GLU A 136 18.79 26.89 -11.63
N ILE A 137 18.42 25.81 -12.30
CA ILE A 137 19.35 24.78 -12.74
C ILE A 137 19.64 25.06 -14.21
N ASN A 138 20.85 25.55 -14.50
CA ASN A 138 21.39 25.76 -15.84
C ASN A 138 20.60 26.73 -16.76
N GLY A 139 19.93 27.75 -16.19
CA GLY A 139 19.29 28.79 -17.01
C GLY A 139 18.00 28.40 -17.72
N GLU A 140 17.41 27.27 -17.40
CA GLU A 140 16.11 26.84 -17.88
C GLU A 140 15.10 26.75 -16.73
N THR A 141 13.97 27.42 -16.90
CA THR A 141 12.83 27.31 -15.98
C THR A 141 12.14 25.97 -16.26
N ALA A 142 12.50 24.94 -15.53
CA ALA A 142 11.80 23.66 -15.64
C ALA A 142 10.55 23.67 -14.75
N GLU A 143 9.39 23.38 -15.32
CA GLU A 143 8.20 23.01 -14.55
C GLU A 143 8.45 21.66 -13.91
N TYR A 144 8.90 21.65 -12.66
CA TYR A 144 9.05 20.41 -11.90
C TYR A 144 7.72 19.97 -11.33
N ALA A 145 7.37 18.69 -11.57
CA ALA A 145 6.37 18.03 -10.77
C ALA A 145 6.86 17.99 -9.30
N PHE A 146 5.99 18.34 -8.37
CA PHE A 146 6.32 18.35 -6.96
C PHE A 146 6.68 16.93 -6.49
N ASP A 147 7.92 16.76 -6.00
CA ASP A 147 8.42 15.52 -5.44
C ASP A 147 8.51 15.63 -3.90
N LEU A 148 7.67 14.86 -3.21
CA LEU A 148 7.67 14.79 -1.75
C LEU A 148 8.99 14.30 -1.18
N ASN A 149 9.69 13.39 -1.85
CA ASN A 149 10.97 12.88 -1.39
C ASN A 149 12.06 13.97 -1.46
N GLU A 150 12.03 14.78 -2.53
CA GLU A 150 12.92 15.92 -2.64
C GLU A 150 12.58 16.99 -1.61
N PHE A 151 11.29 17.29 -1.41
CA PHE A 151 10.83 18.29 -0.44
C PHE A 151 11.25 17.96 0.99
N PHE A 152 11.13 16.72 1.41
CA PHE A 152 11.55 16.24 2.74
C PHE A 152 12.98 15.72 2.78
N SER A 153 13.76 15.92 1.71
CA SER A 153 15.15 15.48 1.70
C SER A 153 15.98 16.17 2.79
N THR A 154 16.93 15.43 3.35
CA THR A 154 17.82 15.95 4.41
C THR A 154 19.25 16.00 3.98
N ASN A 155 19.97 17.01 4.49
CA ASN A 155 21.42 17.13 4.35
C ASN A 155 22.01 17.42 5.73
N ASN A 156 22.99 16.62 6.17
CA ASN A 156 23.63 16.73 7.49
C ASN A 156 22.65 16.78 8.67
N GLY A 157 21.55 16.01 8.60
CA GLY A 157 20.56 15.92 9.68
C GLY A 157 19.59 17.10 9.77
N LYS A 158 19.58 18.00 8.76
CA LYS A 158 18.58 19.07 8.62
C LYS A 158 17.86 18.93 7.30
N PHE A 159 16.62 19.40 7.23
CA PHE A 159 15.92 19.46 5.96
C PHE A 159 16.65 20.38 4.98
N LYS A 160 16.74 19.95 3.74
CA LYS A 160 17.34 20.75 2.67
C LYS A 160 16.55 22.06 2.46
N TYR A 161 15.24 22.00 2.64
CA TYR A 161 14.30 23.12 2.53
C TYR A 161 13.65 23.43 3.89
N ASP A 162 14.47 23.65 4.93
CA ASP A 162 14.06 23.75 6.34
C ASP A 162 12.91 24.75 6.53
N SER A 163 13.07 25.98 6.01
CA SER A 163 12.01 27.02 6.08
C SER A 163 10.70 26.62 5.40
N SER A 164 10.77 25.90 4.29
CA SER A 164 9.58 25.44 3.55
C SER A 164 8.88 24.33 4.26
N VAL A 165 9.63 23.41 4.84
CA VAL A 165 9.10 22.32 5.66
C VAL A 165 8.43 22.88 6.92
N ASP A 166 9.05 23.85 7.59
CA ASP A 166 8.46 24.53 8.75
C ASP A 166 7.14 25.22 8.39
N LYS A 167 7.11 26.00 7.31
CA LYS A 167 5.87 26.63 6.85
C LYS A 167 4.78 25.64 6.49
N PHE A 168 5.16 24.49 5.90
CA PHE A 168 4.23 23.42 5.59
C PHE A 168 3.64 22.81 6.87
N LEU A 169 4.49 22.52 7.87
CA LEU A 169 4.06 22.00 9.16
C LEU A 169 3.18 22.99 9.92
N ASP A 170 3.54 24.28 9.92
CA ASP A 170 2.76 25.36 10.50
C ASP A 170 1.39 25.48 9.82
N ALA A 171 1.35 25.41 8.48
CA ALA A 171 0.10 25.44 7.73
C ALA A 171 -0.82 24.28 8.10
N MET A 172 -0.24 23.09 8.34
CA MET A 172 -0.98 21.91 8.75
C MET A 172 -1.55 22.00 10.15
N THR A 173 -0.84 22.68 11.06
CA THR A 173 -1.23 22.77 12.47
C THR A 173 -2.08 23.99 12.77
N LEU A 174 -1.91 25.10 12.04
CA LEU A 174 -2.49 26.41 12.36
C LEU A 174 -3.62 26.85 11.42
N LEU A 175 -3.71 26.31 10.20
CA LEU A 175 -4.74 26.77 9.27
C LEU A 175 -6.10 26.12 9.57
N GLU A 176 -7.13 26.95 9.70
CA GLU A 176 -8.53 26.53 9.93
C GLU A 176 -9.05 25.57 8.85
N LYS A 177 -8.45 25.58 7.67
CA LYS A 177 -8.80 24.71 6.53
C LYS A 177 -8.28 23.28 6.66
N TYR A 178 -7.39 23.02 7.62
CA TYR A 178 -6.85 21.68 7.83
C TYR A 178 -7.77 20.87 8.75
N PRO A 179 -8.00 19.58 8.45
CA PRO A 179 -8.94 18.78 9.25
C PRO A 179 -8.60 18.75 10.74
N PHE A 180 -7.32 18.88 11.11
CA PHE A 180 -6.89 18.89 12.52
C PHE A 180 -7.26 20.14 13.28
N SER A 181 -7.46 21.25 12.60
CA SER A 181 -7.85 22.53 13.21
C SER A 181 -9.36 22.66 13.37
N THR A 182 -10.12 21.79 12.72
CA THR A 182 -11.58 21.78 12.80
C THR A 182 -12.01 20.94 13.99
N PRO A 183 -12.63 21.52 15.04
CA PRO A 183 -13.01 20.77 16.25
C PRO A 183 -13.84 19.52 15.97
N GLN A 184 -14.75 19.60 14.98
CA GLN A 184 -15.62 18.49 14.59
C GLN A 184 -14.87 17.32 13.98
N LEU A 185 -13.76 17.57 13.29
CA LEU A 185 -12.96 16.53 12.62
C LEU A 185 -11.81 16.04 13.46
N ARG A 186 -11.33 16.84 14.44
CA ARG A 186 -10.19 16.49 15.31
C ARG A 186 -10.41 15.21 16.10
N ASP A 187 -11.63 14.99 16.58
CA ASP A 187 -11.95 13.81 17.38
C ASP A 187 -12.07 12.55 16.51
N GLU A 188 -12.43 12.71 15.25
CA GLU A 188 -12.55 11.62 14.28
C GLU A 188 -11.21 11.28 13.61
N LEU A 189 -10.34 12.28 13.41
CA LEU A 189 -9.06 12.15 12.70
C LEU A 189 -7.88 12.15 13.66
N LYS A 190 -7.77 11.11 14.49
CA LYS A 190 -6.70 11.00 15.51
C LYS A 190 -5.37 10.50 14.95
N HIS A 191 -5.39 9.92 13.76
CA HIS A 191 -4.21 9.33 13.14
C HIS A 191 -4.06 9.86 11.72
N THR A 192 -2.81 10.14 11.34
CA THR A 192 -2.46 10.55 9.99
C THR A 192 -1.38 9.64 9.46
N PHE A 193 -1.45 9.36 8.18
CA PHE A 193 -0.45 8.60 7.44
C PHE A 193 0.25 9.53 6.45
N TRP A 194 1.60 9.51 6.47
CA TRP A 194 2.46 10.36 5.66
C TRP A 194 3.29 9.53 4.70
#